data_61997d58bbdecb388089baf396b36d57
#
_entry.id   61997d58bbdecb388089baf396b36d57
#
_cell.length_a   1.000
_cell.length_b   1.000
_cell.length_c   1.000
_cell.angle_alpha   90.00
_cell.angle_beta   90.00
_cell.angle_gamma   90.00
#
_symmetry.space_group_name_H-M   'P 1'
#
loop_
_entity.id
_entity.type
_entity.pdbx_description
1 polymer ?
#
loop_
_entity_poly.entity_id
_entity_poly.type
_entity_poly.pdbx_seq_one_letter_code
_entity_poly.pdbx_strand_id
1 'polypeptide(L)'
;EEQKEIVGHPVSDVWGNEVYEQKIKPYLERCQNGEEINTEDWFDIEGMGSQCFEINYIPYRDNDGVVTHTIMAAHNITNRKTAEQDLDTSYRNLQKTLEGIVKALSALVEMRDPYTAGHQNRVARIARAIAEELDLSEDAVQGIWVASLIHDIGKIRVPADILSRPGHLSSVEFELIKEHPRTGYEILREIDFPWPVAEIVLQHHERIDGSGYPQGLKGDDILFASRIIGVADVVEAMTYHRPYREALGKDAALDEIRQNKGILYDPLVVETCVKVFMEKGLTLD
;
A
#
# COMPACT_ATOMS: atom_id res chain seq x y z
N GLU A 1 -23.90 20.70 -33.74
CA GLU A 1 -24.59 20.74 -35.05
C GLU A 1 -26.09 20.69 -34.82
N GLU A 2 -26.86 21.45 -35.60
CA GLU A 2 -28.32 21.44 -35.45
C GLU A 2 -28.87 20.12 -35.97
N GLN A 3 -29.91 19.60 -35.33
CA GLN A 3 -30.58 18.31 -35.67
C GLN A 3 -30.95 18.18 -37.18
N LYS A 4 -31.16 19.28 -37.88
CA LYS A 4 -31.46 19.34 -39.32
C LYS A 4 -30.27 19.03 -40.22
N GLU A 5 -29.05 19.17 -39.73
CA GLU A 5 -27.84 18.92 -40.51
C GLU A 5 -27.40 17.46 -40.54
N ILE A 6 -27.98 16.64 -39.63
CA ILE A 6 -27.59 15.23 -39.46
C ILE A 6 -28.59 14.29 -40.18
N VAL A 7 -29.85 14.70 -40.28
CA VAL A 7 -30.91 13.84 -40.85
C VAL A 7 -30.68 13.63 -42.36
N GLY A 8 -30.58 12.37 -42.74
CA GLY A 8 -30.37 11.96 -44.13
C GLY A 8 -28.91 11.80 -44.54
N HIS A 9 -27.96 12.06 -43.62
CA HIS A 9 -26.54 11.84 -43.84
C HIS A 9 -26.08 10.52 -43.20
N PRO A 10 -25.10 9.82 -43.82
CA PRO A 10 -24.51 8.64 -43.21
C PRO A 10 -23.74 9.01 -41.93
N VAL A 11 -23.63 8.02 -41.03
CA VAL A 11 -22.90 8.22 -39.75
C VAL A 11 -21.42 8.60 -39.95
N SER A 12 -20.84 8.13 -41.08
CA SER A 12 -19.47 8.51 -41.50
C SER A 12 -19.28 10.00 -41.76
N ASP A 13 -20.33 10.72 -42.18
CA ASP A 13 -20.24 12.16 -42.42
C ASP A 13 -20.19 12.98 -41.08
N VAL A 14 -20.77 12.40 -40.03
CA VAL A 14 -20.84 13.01 -38.71
C VAL A 14 -19.51 12.80 -37.92
N TRP A 15 -18.97 11.57 -38.01
CA TRP A 15 -17.80 11.15 -37.19
C TRP A 15 -16.50 11.07 -38.00
N GLY A 16 -16.56 11.23 -39.31
CA GLY A 16 -15.46 10.99 -40.25
C GLY A 16 -15.27 9.52 -40.60
N ASN A 17 -14.80 9.28 -41.83
CA ASN A 17 -14.69 7.90 -42.40
C ASN A 17 -13.76 7.00 -41.57
N GLU A 18 -12.64 7.50 -41.11
CA GLU A 18 -11.67 6.70 -40.36
C GLU A 18 -12.23 6.25 -38.99
N VAL A 19 -12.84 7.16 -38.26
CA VAL A 19 -13.48 6.87 -36.96
C VAL A 19 -14.67 5.91 -37.19
N TYR A 20 -15.45 6.13 -38.22
CA TYR A 20 -16.57 5.25 -38.56
C TYR A 20 -16.11 3.82 -38.81
N GLU A 21 -15.15 3.61 -39.72
CA GLU A 21 -14.70 2.27 -40.09
C GLU A 21 -14.02 1.54 -38.92
N GLN A 22 -13.23 2.23 -38.11
CA GLN A 22 -12.43 1.62 -37.02
C GLN A 22 -13.21 1.45 -35.72
N LYS A 23 -14.05 2.42 -35.33
CA LYS A 23 -14.64 2.50 -34.00
C LYS A 23 -16.16 2.37 -33.93
N ILE A 24 -16.89 2.62 -35.02
CA ILE A 24 -18.36 2.63 -34.99
C ILE A 24 -18.94 1.46 -35.77
N LYS A 25 -18.51 1.23 -36.97
CA LYS A 25 -19.02 0.21 -37.87
C LYS A 25 -18.99 -1.20 -37.27
N PRO A 26 -17.92 -1.67 -36.61
CA PRO A 26 -17.92 -3.02 -36.02
C PRO A 26 -19.02 -3.24 -35.00
N TYR A 27 -19.35 -2.19 -34.21
CA TYR A 27 -20.46 -2.27 -33.26
C TYR A 27 -21.82 -2.17 -33.89
N LEU A 28 -21.96 -1.37 -34.96
CA LEU A 28 -23.20 -1.33 -35.73
C LEU A 28 -23.53 -2.70 -36.38
N GLU A 29 -22.55 -3.38 -36.98
CA GLU A 29 -22.71 -4.71 -37.57
C GLU A 29 -23.12 -5.75 -36.50
N ARG A 30 -22.54 -5.73 -35.34
CA ARG A 30 -22.95 -6.59 -34.21
C ARG A 30 -24.36 -6.28 -33.74
N CYS A 31 -24.71 -5.00 -33.62
CA CYS A 31 -26.05 -4.58 -33.25
C CYS A 31 -27.11 -4.99 -34.28
N GLN A 32 -26.80 -4.90 -35.59
CA GLN A 32 -27.67 -5.38 -36.64
C GLN A 32 -27.94 -6.91 -36.60
N ASN A 33 -26.99 -7.65 -35.98
CA ASN A 33 -27.16 -9.09 -35.70
C ASN A 33 -27.94 -9.35 -34.39
N GLY A 34 -28.45 -8.30 -33.75
CA GLY A 34 -29.33 -8.38 -32.60
C GLY A 34 -28.66 -8.24 -31.22
N GLU A 35 -27.38 -7.87 -31.20
CA GLU A 35 -26.64 -7.63 -29.97
C GLU A 35 -26.86 -6.19 -29.46
N GLU A 36 -27.14 -6.04 -28.17
CA GLU A 36 -27.16 -4.75 -27.49
C GLU A 36 -25.77 -4.47 -26.92
N ILE A 37 -25.16 -3.30 -27.23
CA ILE A 37 -23.78 -3.00 -26.91
C ILE A 37 -23.71 -1.65 -26.24
N ASN A 38 -22.99 -1.60 -25.11
CA ASN A 38 -22.53 -0.37 -24.46
C ASN A 38 -21.00 -0.34 -24.53
N THR A 39 -20.45 0.80 -24.96
CA THR A 39 -18.99 1.00 -25.04
C THR A 39 -18.62 2.43 -24.67
N GLU A 40 -17.42 2.60 -24.13
CA GLU A 40 -16.81 3.91 -23.90
C GLU A 40 -15.55 4.00 -24.76
N ASP A 41 -15.39 5.08 -25.53
CA ASP A 41 -14.19 5.30 -26.34
C ASP A 41 -13.86 6.80 -26.50
N TRP A 42 -12.60 7.07 -26.80
CA TRP A 42 -12.10 8.42 -27.07
C TRP A 42 -12.11 8.69 -28.57
N PHE A 43 -12.59 9.87 -28.93
CA PHE A 43 -12.69 10.35 -30.30
C PHE A 43 -12.02 11.72 -30.42
N ASP A 44 -11.15 11.86 -31.42
CA ASP A 44 -10.56 13.15 -31.74
C ASP A 44 -11.52 13.90 -32.68
N ILE A 45 -12.14 14.95 -32.15
CA ILE A 45 -13.12 15.77 -32.88
C ILE A 45 -12.46 17.06 -33.29
N GLU A 46 -12.52 17.38 -34.59
CA GLU A 46 -11.96 18.60 -35.15
C GLU A 46 -12.56 19.83 -34.44
N GLY A 47 -11.68 20.71 -33.94
CA GLY A 47 -12.06 21.90 -33.18
C GLY A 47 -12.42 21.70 -31.72
N MET A 48 -12.58 20.46 -31.23
CA MET A 48 -12.92 20.13 -29.82
C MET A 48 -11.86 19.30 -29.12
N GLY A 49 -10.89 18.74 -29.86
CA GLY A 49 -9.87 17.84 -29.32
C GLY A 49 -10.42 16.47 -28.98
N SER A 50 -9.72 15.74 -28.09
CA SER A 50 -10.10 14.39 -27.69
C SER A 50 -11.28 14.41 -26.73
N GLN A 51 -12.37 13.73 -27.10
CA GLN A 51 -13.60 13.63 -26.32
C GLN A 51 -13.96 12.18 -26.06
N CYS A 52 -14.37 11.85 -24.85
CA CYS A 52 -14.81 10.52 -24.48
C CYS A 52 -16.34 10.42 -24.56
N PHE A 53 -16.83 9.41 -25.29
CA PHE A 53 -18.26 9.13 -25.38
C PHE A 53 -18.58 7.75 -24.86
N GLU A 54 -19.67 7.68 -24.08
CA GLU A 54 -20.40 6.45 -23.82
C GLU A 54 -21.40 6.26 -24.92
N ILE A 55 -21.33 5.15 -25.66
CA ILE A 55 -22.15 4.88 -26.82
C ILE A 55 -22.96 3.60 -26.61
N ASN A 56 -24.27 3.73 -26.67
CA ASN A 56 -25.19 2.62 -26.61
C ASN A 56 -25.71 2.29 -28.03
N TYR A 57 -25.56 1.04 -28.44
CA TYR A 57 -26.10 0.52 -29.68
C TYR A 57 -27.22 -0.44 -29.34
N ILE A 58 -28.48 -0.10 -29.72
CA ILE A 58 -29.68 -0.84 -29.38
C ILE A 58 -30.35 -1.30 -30.66
N PRO A 59 -30.56 -2.63 -30.88
CA PRO A 59 -31.26 -3.13 -32.04
C PRO A 59 -32.76 -2.87 -31.93
N TYR A 60 -33.31 -2.15 -32.90
CA TYR A 60 -34.76 -1.96 -33.01
C TYR A 60 -35.38 -3.07 -33.84
N ARG A 61 -36.33 -3.80 -33.25
CA ARG A 61 -37.00 -4.93 -33.88
C ARG A 61 -38.42 -4.52 -34.29
N ASP A 62 -38.84 -5.03 -35.44
CA ASP A 62 -40.24 -4.92 -35.89
C ASP A 62 -41.15 -5.93 -35.17
N ASN A 63 -42.44 -5.97 -35.60
CA ASN A 63 -43.45 -6.85 -35.01
C ASN A 63 -43.14 -8.36 -35.26
N ASP A 64 -42.33 -8.67 -36.26
CA ASP A 64 -41.92 -10.03 -36.61
C ASP A 64 -40.60 -10.43 -35.91
N GLY A 65 -40.02 -9.51 -35.07
CA GLY A 65 -38.81 -9.74 -34.34
C GLY A 65 -37.51 -9.52 -35.16
N VAL A 66 -37.61 -9.01 -36.37
CA VAL A 66 -36.47 -8.72 -37.24
C VAL A 66 -35.85 -7.38 -36.90
N VAL A 67 -34.52 -7.33 -36.77
CA VAL A 67 -33.81 -6.06 -36.55
C VAL A 67 -33.86 -5.24 -37.84
N THR A 68 -34.55 -4.10 -37.78
CA THR A 68 -34.72 -3.20 -38.93
C THR A 68 -33.88 -1.94 -38.84
N HIS A 69 -33.54 -1.50 -37.62
CA HIS A 69 -32.77 -0.30 -37.39
C HIS A 69 -31.84 -0.49 -36.17
N THR A 70 -30.81 0.33 -36.06
CA THR A 70 -30.00 0.48 -34.86
C THR A 70 -30.23 1.87 -34.27
N ILE A 71 -30.54 1.93 -32.99
CA ILE A 71 -30.56 3.17 -32.25
C ILE A 71 -29.16 3.33 -31.66
N MET A 72 -28.47 4.43 -32.00
CA MET A 72 -27.20 4.79 -31.43
C MET A 72 -27.38 6.05 -30.57
N ALA A 73 -27.11 5.93 -29.27
CA ALA A 73 -27.12 7.05 -28.34
C ALA A 73 -25.70 7.30 -27.82
N ALA A 74 -25.13 8.46 -28.13
CA ALA A 74 -23.80 8.85 -27.70
C ALA A 74 -23.90 9.94 -26.63
N HIS A 75 -23.35 9.69 -25.47
CA HIS A 75 -23.28 10.63 -24.35
C HIS A 75 -21.84 11.06 -24.12
N ASN A 76 -21.59 12.38 -24.12
CA ASN A 76 -20.25 12.89 -23.85
C ASN A 76 -19.95 12.77 -22.34
N ILE A 77 -18.96 11.95 -22.00
CA ILE A 77 -18.51 11.68 -20.63
C ILE A 77 -17.09 12.19 -20.37
N THR A 78 -16.57 13.07 -21.23
CA THR A 78 -15.20 13.59 -21.14
C THR A 78 -14.90 14.17 -19.77
N ASN A 79 -15.78 15.04 -19.27
CA ASN A 79 -15.56 15.68 -17.96
C ASN A 79 -15.55 14.65 -16.81
N ARG A 80 -16.38 13.59 -16.90
CA ARG A 80 -16.34 12.50 -15.91
C ARG A 80 -15.02 11.76 -15.97
N LYS A 81 -14.57 11.36 -17.14
CA LYS A 81 -13.33 10.60 -17.33
C LYS A 81 -12.08 11.38 -16.97
N THR A 82 -12.02 12.67 -17.33
CA THR A 82 -10.89 13.53 -16.93
C THR A 82 -10.87 13.72 -15.41
N ALA A 83 -12.00 13.95 -14.76
CA ALA A 83 -12.07 14.08 -13.31
C ALA A 83 -11.66 12.77 -12.58
N GLU A 84 -12.06 11.60 -13.09
CA GLU A 84 -11.64 10.29 -12.59
C GLU A 84 -10.12 10.11 -12.71
N GLN A 85 -9.53 10.46 -13.85
CA GLN A 85 -8.07 10.39 -14.09
C GLN A 85 -7.29 11.38 -13.22
N ASP A 86 -7.79 12.60 -13.05
CA ASP A 86 -7.19 13.63 -12.20
C ASP A 86 -7.20 13.20 -10.74
N LEU A 87 -8.32 12.61 -10.28
CA LEU A 87 -8.45 12.09 -8.93
C LEU A 87 -7.45 10.95 -8.68
N ASP A 88 -7.37 9.98 -9.59
CA ASP A 88 -6.42 8.86 -9.48
C ASP A 88 -4.97 9.36 -9.46
N THR A 89 -4.64 10.32 -10.33
CA THR A 89 -3.32 10.94 -10.37
C THR A 89 -3.00 11.69 -9.08
N SER A 90 -3.96 12.45 -8.56
CA SER A 90 -3.82 13.20 -7.31
C SER A 90 -3.65 12.25 -6.12
N TYR A 91 -4.41 11.17 -6.08
CA TYR A 91 -4.32 10.14 -5.04
C TYR A 91 -2.93 9.47 -5.04
N ARG A 92 -2.43 9.06 -6.20
CA ARG A 92 -1.08 8.47 -6.34
C ARG A 92 0.03 9.45 -5.93
N ASN A 93 -0.12 10.73 -6.28
CA ASN A 93 0.85 11.76 -5.89
C ASN A 93 0.84 11.98 -4.37
N LEU A 94 -0.34 11.98 -3.73
CA LEU A 94 -0.47 12.11 -2.28
C LEU A 94 0.19 10.93 -1.56
N GLN A 95 -0.05 9.70 -2.03
CA GLN A 95 0.61 8.50 -1.48
C GLN A 95 2.13 8.60 -1.57
N LYS A 96 2.69 8.95 -2.74
CA LYS A 96 4.13 9.13 -2.91
C LYS A 96 4.70 10.21 -1.99
N THR A 97 3.96 11.30 -1.80
CA THR A 97 4.38 12.38 -0.90
C THR A 97 4.39 11.91 0.55
N LEU A 98 3.36 11.21 0.99
CA LEU A 98 3.31 10.61 2.33
C LEU A 98 4.49 9.66 2.56
N GLU A 99 4.75 8.75 1.62
CA GLU A 99 5.90 7.86 1.69
C GLU A 99 7.22 8.61 1.78
N GLY A 100 7.38 9.68 1.01
CA GLY A 100 8.56 10.53 1.05
C GLY A 100 8.77 11.20 2.42
N ILE A 101 7.69 11.72 3.01
CA ILE A 101 7.72 12.33 4.35
C ILE A 101 8.08 11.28 5.40
N VAL A 102 7.43 10.11 5.37
CA VAL A 102 7.71 9.00 6.31
C VAL A 102 9.17 8.56 6.23
N LYS A 103 9.72 8.39 5.01
CA LYS A 103 11.14 8.06 4.80
C LYS A 103 12.07 9.16 5.32
N ALA A 104 11.72 10.43 5.13
CA ALA A 104 12.52 11.55 5.65
C ALA A 104 12.53 11.58 7.19
N LEU A 105 11.38 11.32 7.83
CA LEU A 105 11.29 11.21 9.29
C LEU A 105 12.11 10.01 9.82
N SER A 106 12.02 8.85 9.15
CA SER A 106 12.86 7.69 9.46
C SER A 106 14.36 8.02 9.39
N ALA A 107 14.79 8.67 8.30
CA ALA A 107 16.18 9.08 8.12
C ALA A 107 16.66 10.06 9.22
N LEU A 108 15.80 10.98 9.70
CA LEU A 108 16.11 11.89 10.80
C LEU A 108 16.37 11.14 12.11
N VAL A 109 15.63 10.07 12.39
CA VAL A 109 15.86 9.22 13.56
C VAL A 109 17.16 8.43 13.41
N GLU A 110 17.39 7.84 12.25
CA GLU A 110 18.63 7.11 11.93
C GLU A 110 19.88 8.01 12.02
N MET A 111 19.78 9.29 11.69
CA MET A 111 20.91 10.24 11.87
C MET A 111 21.33 10.42 13.34
N ARG A 112 20.44 10.18 14.30
CA ARG A 112 20.73 10.25 15.74
C ARG A 112 21.22 8.93 16.31
N ASP A 113 20.89 7.83 15.66
CA ASP A 113 21.36 6.48 15.97
C ASP A 113 22.14 5.95 14.76
N PRO A 114 23.43 6.28 14.63
CA PRO A 114 24.23 5.96 13.43
C PRO A 114 24.30 4.48 13.11
N TYR A 115 23.88 3.63 14.02
CA TYR A 115 23.94 2.19 13.93
C TYR A 115 22.68 1.55 13.39
N THR A 116 21.65 2.38 13.17
CA THR A 116 20.39 1.93 12.58
C THR A 116 20.24 2.34 11.11
N ALA A 117 21.34 2.74 10.45
CA ALA A 117 21.28 3.12 9.04
C ALA A 117 20.66 1.99 8.20
N GLY A 118 19.51 2.29 7.56
CA GLY A 118 18.72 1.34 6.77
C GLY A 118 17.93 0.30 7.57
N HIS A 119 18.02 0.28 8.91
CA HIS A 119 17.28 -0.63 9.78
C HIS A 119 15.77 -0.53 9.54
N GLN A 120 15.22 0.68 9.59
CA GLN A 120 13.79 0.92 9.42
C GLN A 120 13.28 0.36 8.08
N ASN A 121 14.04 0.59 7.01
CA ASN A 121 13.69 0.07 5.69
C ASN A 121 13.75 -1.47 5.63
N ARG A 122 14.75 -2.10 6.28
CA ARG A 122 14.85 -3.56 6.30
C ARG A 122 13.74 -4.18 7.15
N VAL A 123 13.42 -3.63 8.32
CA VAL A 123 12.26 -4.05 9.13
C VAL A 123 10.97 -3.92 8.32
N ALA A 124 10.76 -2.78 7.65
CA ALA A 124 9.57 -2.58 6.82
C ALA A 124 9.47 -3.59 5.67
N ARG A 125 10.58 -3.96 5.02
CA ARG A 125 10.60 -5.00 3.98
C ARG A 125 10.23 -6.37 4.53
N ILE A 126 10.76 -6.75 5.70
CA ILE A 126 10.41 -8.02 6.35
C ILE A 126 8.93 -8.03 6.74
N ALA A 127 8.46 -7.00 7.43
CA ALA A 127 7.08 -6.89 7.90
C ALA A 127 6.09 -6.92 6.74
N ARG A 128 6.38 -6.21 5.65
CA ARG A 128 5.60 -6.23 4.42
C ARG A 128 5.54 -7.63 3.80
N ALA A 129 6.67 -8.30 3.66
CA ALA A 129 6.74 -9.65 3.10
C ALA A 129 5.95 -10.67 3.94
N ILE A 130 5.97 -10.53 5.27
CA ILE A 130 5.15 -11.34 6.17
C ILE A 130 3.66 -11.03 5.94
N ALA A 131 3.27 -9.77 5.87
CA ALA A 131 1.89 -9.34 5.70
C ALA A 131 1.31 -9.78 4.34
N GLU A 132 2.08 -9.68 3.27
CA GLU A 132 1.72 -10.17 1.93
C GLU A 132 1.57 -11.70 1.90
N GLU A 133 2.45 -12.43 2.59
CA GLU A 133 2.37 -13.90 2.67
C GLU A 133 1.19 -14.39 3.52
N LEU A 134 0.71 -13.56 4.45
CA LEU A 134 -0.50 -13.79 5.24
C LEU A 134 -1.79 -13.40 4.48
N ASP A 135 -1.67 -13.00 3.22
CA ASP A 135 -2.79 -12.58 2.36
C ASP A 135 -3.63 -11.44 2.99
N LEU A 136 -2.96 -10.53 3.70
CA LEU A 136 -3.61 -9.33 4.22
C LEU A 136 -3.98 -8.38 3.08
N SER A 137 -5.02 -7.56 3.28
CA SER A 137 -5.42 -6.57 2.28
C SER A 137 -4.28 -5.59 1.97
N GLU A 138 -4.23 -5.08 0.74
CA GLU A 138 -3.22 -4.09 0.31
C GLU A 138 -3.18 -2.88 1.26
N ASP A 139 -4.34 -2.44 1.74
CA ASP A 139 -4.48 -1.36 2.72
C ASP A 139 -3.82 -1.71 4.06
N ALA A 140 -4.05 -2.91 4.61
CA ALA A 140 -3.39 -3.37 5.84
C ALA A 140 -1.87 -3.50 5.68
N VAL A 141 -1.40 -4.03 4.53
CA VAL A 141 0.02 -4.11 4.19
C VAL A 141 0.66 -2.73 4.18
N GLN A 142 -0.02 -1.74 3.60
CA GLN A 142 0.46 -0.36 3.56
C GLN A 142 0.56 0.24 4.97
N GLY A 143 -0.42 0.01 5.84
CA GLY A 143 -0.39 0.46 7.24
C GLY A 143 0.78 -0.13 8.02
N ILE A 144 1.03 -1.43 7.88
CA ILE A 144 2.16 -2.13 8.50
C ILE A 144 3.48 -1.56 8.00
N TRP A 145 3.59 -1.32 6.70
CA TRP A 145 4.80 -0.77 6.09
C TRP A 145 5.12 0.64 6.61
N VAL A 146 4.11 1.53 6.66
CA VAL A 146 4.27 2.89 7.20
C VAL A 146 4.69 2.84 8.67
N ALA A 147 3.98 2.06 9.50
CA ALA A 147 4.30 1.93 10.92
C ALA A 147 5.72 1.38 11.13
N SER A 148 6.15 0.40 10.32
CA SER A 148 7.51 -0.16 10.39
C SER A 148 8.60 0.86 10.09
N LEU A 149 8.38 1.77 9.14
CA LEU A 149 9.35 2.81 8.80
C LEU A 149 9.59 3.82 9.93
N ILE A 150 8.62 4.01 10.81
CA ILE A 150 8.67 5.02 11.88
C ILE A 150 8.50 4.44 13.28
N HIS A 151 8.58 3.11 13.44
CA HIS A 151 8.36 2.47 14.74
C HIS A 151 9.28 3.00 15.84
N ASP A 152 10.46 3.41 15.48
CA ASP A 152 11.51 3.92 16.35
C ASP A 152 11.53 5.47 16.49
N ILE A 153 10.54 6.21 15.95
CA ILE A 153 10.55 7.66 15.91
C ILE A 153 10.72 8.29 17.32
N GLY A 154 10.24 7.62 18.35
CA GLY A 154 10.35 8.06 19.72
C GLY A 154 11.79 8.09 20.28
N LYS A 155 12.74 7.41 19.63
CA LYS A 155 14.18 7.49 19.97
C LYS A 155 14.74 8.91 19.86
N ILE A 156 14.00 9.82 19.21
CA ILE A 156 14.39 11.24 19.14
C ILE A 156 14.54 11.88 20.52
N ARG A 157 13.83 11.37 21.56
CA ARG A 157 13.97 11.85 22.95
C ARG A 157 15.12 11.21 23.72
N VAL A 158 15.67 10.10 23.24
CA VAL A 158 16.79 9.43 23.91
C VAL A 158 18.06 10.21 23.62
N PRO A 159 18.90 10.50 24.65
CA PRO A 159 20.20 11.15 24.44
C PRO A 159 21.08 10.36 23.48
N ALA A 160 21.70 11.04 22.52
CA ALA A 160 22.55 10.41 21.51
C ALA A 160 23.72 9.62 22.12
N ASP A 161 24.27 10.10 23.24
CA ASP A 161 25.33 9.41 23.94
C ASP A 161 24.93 8.04 24.51
N ILE A 162 23.64 7.83 24.78
CA ILE A 162 23.10 6.52 25.17
C ILE A 162 22.92 5.63 23.94
N LEU A 163 22.37 6.17 22.85
CA LEU A 163 22.13 5.41 21.61
C LEU A 163 23.45 4.95 20.97
N SER A 164 24.49 5.79 21.03
CA SER A 164 25.78 5.54 20.39
C SER A 164 26.82 4.88 21.31
N ARG A 165 26.46 4.55 22.56
CA ARG A 165 27.44 4.00 23.52
C ARG A 165 27.84 2.58 23.15
N PRO A 166 29.15 2.30 23.04
CA PRO A 166 29.63 0.94 22.88
C PRO A 166 29.51 0.17 24.20
N GLY A 167 29.12 -1.09 24.15
CA GLY A 167 29.04 -1.98 25.31
C GLY A 167 27.65 -2.05 25.96
N HIS A 168 27.60 -2.59 27.19
CA HIS A 168 26.34 -2.81 27.90
C HIS A 168 25.76 -1.51 28.48
N LEU A 169 24.47 -1.31 28.27
CA LEU A 169 23.72 -0.23 28.91
C LEU A 169 23.46 -0.57 30.37
N SER A 170 23.48 0.45 31.26
CA SER A 170 22.98 0.29 32.60
C SER A 170 21.46 0.09 32.62
N SER A 171 20.90 -0.42 33.71
CA SER A 171 19.47 -0.58 33.87
C SER A 171 18.69 0.73 33.67
N VAL A 172 19.22 1.83 34.16
CA VAL A 172 18.61 3.17 34.03
C VAL A 172 18.60 3.63 32.57
N GLU A 173 19.70 3.44 31.85
CA GLU A 173 19.78 3.80 30.43
C GLU A 173 18.83 2.93 29.56
N PHE A 174 18.74 1.65 29.90
CA PHE A 174 17.80 0.77 29.21
C PHE A 174 16.33 1.16 29.45
N GLU A 175 15.97 1.56 30.69
CA GLU A 175 14.62 2.08 30.96
C GLU A 175 14.34 3.37 30.18
N LEU A 176 15.32 4.26 29.99
CA LEU A 176 15.15 5.45 29.13
C LEU A 176 14.88 5.05 27.65
N ILE A 177 15.54 4.02 27.16
CA ILE A 177 15.27 3.52 25.79
C ILE A 177 13.86 2.94 25.71
N LYS A 178 13.39 2.19 26.72
CA LYS A 178 12.04 1.61 26.74
C LYS A 178 10.90 2.64 26.66
N GLU A 179 11.18 3.91 26.89
CA GLU A 179 10.19 4.98 26.73
C GLU A 179 9.94 5.37 25.28
N HIS A 180 10.77 4.92 24.31
CA HIS A 180 10.60 5.34 22.91
C HIS A 180 9.27 4.93 22.28
N PRO A 181 8.63 3.75 22.55
CA PRO A 181 7.35 3.43 21.96
C PRO A 181 6.25 4.39 22.43
N ARG A 182 6.28 4.77 23.73
CA ARG A 182 5.35 5.76 24.29
C ARG A 182 5.57 7.14 23.69
N THR A 183 6.83 7.56 23.58
CA THR A 183 7.17 8.83 22.93
C THR A 183 6.76 8.84 21.46
N GLY A 184 6.96 7.73 20.74
CA GLY A 184 6.51 7.56 19.35
C GLY A 184 4.99 7.69 19.23
N TYR A 185 4.25 7.05 20.12
CA TYR A 185 2.80 7.18 20.22
C TYR A 185 2.37 8.65 20.41
N GLU A 186 2.98 9.36 21.37
CA GLU A 186 2.66 10.76 21.63
C GLU A 186 2.90 11.67 20.42
N ILE A 187 3.92 11.39 19.61
CA ILE A 187 4.23 12.14 18.39
C ILE A 187 3.21 11.83 17.29
N LEU A 188 2.85 10.55 17.12
CA LEU A 188 2.09 10.08 15.96
C LEU A 188 0.57 10.18 16.13
N ARG A 189 0.05 10.15 17.34
CA ARG A 189 -1.40 10.19 17.60
C ARG A 189 -2.10 11.49 17.16
N GLU A 190 -1.35 12.56 16.95
CA GLU A 190 -1.87 13.84 16.45
C GLU A 190 -2.00 13.88 14.92
N ILE A 191 -1.56 12.80 14.24
CA ILE A 191 -1.64 12.66 12.78
C ILE A 191 -2.78 11.72 12.44
N ASP A 192 -3.73 12.19 11.62
CA ASP A 192 -4.85 11.39 11.14
C ASP A 192 -4.38 10.39 10.05
N PHE A 193 -3.70 9.33 10.48
CA PHE A 193 -3.41 8.22 9.60
C PHE A 193 -4.67 7.40 9.34
N PRO A 194 -4.86 6.81 8.13
CA PRO A 194 -5.96 5.90 7.86
C PRO A 194 -5.83 4.57 8.63
N TRP A 195 -4.68 4.31 9.26
CA TRP A 195 -4.35 3.12 10.05
C TRP A 195 -3.98 3.50 11.48
N PRO A 196 -4.08 2.59 12.45
CA PRO A 196 -3.72 2.85 13.85
C PRO A 196 -2.19 2.86 14.04
N VAL A 197 -1.48 3.73 13.30
CA VAL A 197 0.00 3.76 13.28
C VAL A 197 0.58 4.05 14.67
N ALA A 198 -0.03 4.98 15.39
CA ALA A 198 0.43 5.34 16.74
C ALA A 198 0.36 4.15 17.71
N GLU A 199 -0.77 3.43 17.71
CA GLU A 199 -0.99 2.24 18.54
C GLU A 199 -0.04 1.10 18.14
N ILE A 200 0.17 0.91 16.84
CA ILE A 200 1.13 -0.10 16.33
C ILE A 200 2.53 0.22 16.84
N VAL A 201 2.95 1.47 16.76
CA VAL A 201 4.26 1.93 17.26
C VAL A 201 4.35 1.79 18.77
N LEU A 202 3.28 2.06 19.54
CA LEU A 202 3.25 1.86 20.97
C LEU A 202 3.51 0.41 21.37
N GLN A 203 3.04 -0.55 20.58
CA GLN A 203 2.98 -1.97 20.94
C GLN A 203 4.06 -2.84 20.29
N HIS A 204 4.96 -2.31 19.46
CA HIS A 204 5.90 -3.15 18.68
C HIS A 204 6.92 -3.93 19.54
N HIS A 205 7.12 -3.53 20.79
CA HIS A 205 7.94 -4.27 21.76
C HIS A 205 7.13 -5.10 22.76
N GLU A 206 5.82 -5.17 22.60
CA GLU A 206 5.01 -6.11 23.40
C GLU A 206 5.34 -7.55 23.03
N ARG A 207 5.15 -8.46 23.98
CA ARG A 207 5.35 -9.91 23.81
C ARG A 207 4.08 -10.64 24.23
N ILE A 208 3.71 -11.71 23.52
CA ILE A 208 2.41 -12.36 23.72
C ILE A 208 2.24 -12.96 25.12
N ASP A 209 3.33 -13.20 25.88
CA ASP A 209 3.30 -13.63 27.28
C ASP A 209 3.11 -12.48 28.27
N GLY A 210 3.18 -11.21 27.81
CA GLY A 210 3.10 -10.00 28.62
C GLY A 210 4.43 -9.54 29.23
N SER A 211 5.55 -10.13 28.85
CA SER A 211 6.89 -9.70 29.30
C SER A 211 7.41 -8.47 28.55
N GLY A 212 6.68 -8.02 27.51
CA GLY A 212 7.01 -6.87 26.70
C GLY A 212 6.75 -5.53 27.40
N TYR A 213 6.92 -4.46 26.66
CA TYR A 213 6.72 -3.09 27.13
C TYR A 213 6.13 -2.20 26.03
N PRO A 214 5.51 -1.04 26.34
CA PRO A 214 5.43 -0.37 27.64
C PRO A 214 4.20 -0.73 28.48
N GLN A 215 3.27 -1.54 27.99
CA GLN A 215 1.97 -1.80 28.62
C GLN A 215 1.88 -3.20 29.23
N GLY A 216 2.71 -4.16 28.79
CA GLY A 216 2.66 -5.56 29.22
C GLY A 216 1.42 -6.29 28.71
N LEU A 217 0.98 -5.95 27.47
CA LEU A 217 -0.17 -6.57 26.82
C LEU A 217 0.09 -8.05 26.52
N LYS A 218 -0.98 -8.85 26.43
CA LYS A 218 -0.90 -10.30 26.22
C LYS A 218 -1.71 -10.75 25.02
N GLY A 219 -1.19 -11.73 24.32
CA GLY A 219 -1.91 -12.43 23.26
C GLY A 219 -2.60 -11.48 22.28
N ASP A 220 -3.92 -11.58 22.18
CA ASP A 220 -4.74 -10.84 21.24
C ASP A 220 -5.01 -9.38 21.63
N ASP A 221 -4.62 -8.96 22.84
CA ASP A 221 -4.65 -7.55 23.22
C ASP A 221 -3.58 -6.74 22.45
N ILE A 222 -2.55 -7.40 21.89
CA ILE A 222 -1.54 -6.80 21.04
C ILE A 222 -2.07 -6.76 19.60
N LEU A 223 -2.04 -5.59 18.97
CA LEU A 223 -2.42 -5.44 17.56
C LEU A 223 -1.61 -6.41 16.68
N PHE A 224 -2.29 -7.06 15.74
CA PHE A 224 -1.64 -8.05 14.87
C PHE A 224 -0.48 -7.44 14.07
N ALA A 225 -0.64 -6.20 13.60
CA ALA A 225 0.42 -5.44 12.94
C ALA A 225 1.65 -5.25 13.86
N SER A 226 1.47 -5.00 15.15
CA SER A 226 2.57 -4.87 16.12
C SER A 226 3.29 -6.19 16.35
N ARG A 227 2.55 -7.31 16.37
CA ARG A 227 3.16 -8.66 16.44
C ARG A 227 4.04 -8.95 15.21
N ILE A 228 3.60 -8.53 14.02
CA ILE A 228 4.37 -8.64 12.76
C ILE A 228 5.65 -7.81 12.85
N ILE A 229 5.54 -6.53 13.23
CA ILE A 229 6.69 -5.62 13.34
C ILE A 229 7.66 -6.12 14.41
N GLY A 230 7.16 -6.58 15.55
CA GLY A 230 7.99 -7.10 16.64
C GLY A 230 8.85 -8.31 16.25
N VAL A 231 8.34 -9.20 15.38
CA VAL A 231 9.12 -10.31 14.81
C VAL A 231 10.11 -9.79 13.76
N ALA A 232 9.68 -8.89 12.88
CA ALA A 232 10.53 -8.32 11.85
C ALA A 232 11.72 -7.56 12.42
N ASP A 233 11.49 -6.76 13.48
CA ASP A 233 12.52 -6.01 14.19
C ASP A 233 13.57 -6.93 14.82
N VAL A 234 13.14 -7.98 15.52
CA VAL A 234 14.06 -8.96 16.13
C VAL A 234 14.90 -9.65 15.08
N VAL A 235 14.32 -10.10 13.99
CA VAL A 235 15.03 -10.79 12.91
C VAL A 235 16.05 -9.85 12.26
N GLU A 236 15.66 -8.61 11.97
CA GLU A 236 16.60 -7.62 11.44
C GLU A 236 17.72 -7.33 12.42
N ALA A 237 17.38 -7.04 13.68
CA ALA A 237 18.35 -6.69 14.72
C ALA A 237 19.39 -7.78 15.00
N MET A 238 19.04 -9.06 14.79
CA MET A 238 19.96 -10.18 14.93
C MET A 238 20.78 -10.47 13.67
N THR A 239 20.23 -10.16 12.52
CA THR A 239 20.87 -10.45 11.23
C THR A 239 21.98 -9.45 10.91
N TYR A 240 21.85 -8.19 11.34
CA TYR A 240 22.80 -7.13 11.01
C TYR A 240 23.74 -6.76 12.16
N HIS A 241 24.89 -6.21 11.77
CA HIS A 241 25.90 -5.69 12.70
C HIS A 241 25.35 -4.50 13.51
N ARG A 242 25.56 -4.56 14.83
CA ARG A 242 25.39 -3.42 15.73
C ARG A 242 26.70 -3.16 16.47
N PRO A 243 27.01 -1.93 16.93
CA PRO A 243 28.34 -1.58 17.48
C PRO A 243 28.78 -2.38 18.70
N TYR A 244 27.79 -2.87 19.43
CA TYR A 244 28.01 -3.63 20.67
C TYR A 244 27.82 -5.14 20.46
N ARG A 245 27.49 -5.59 19.22
CA ARG A 245 27.28 -7.00 18.92
C ARG A 245 27.51 -7.28 17.43
N GLU A 246 28.40 -8.22 17.16
CA GLU A 246 28.50 -8.78 15.81
C GLU A 246 27.17 -9.36 15.33
N ALA A 247 26.95 -9.33 14.01
CA ALA A 247 25.81 -9.99 13.41
C ALA A 247 25.82 -11.48 13.79
N LEU A 248 24.72 -11.96 14.35
CA LEU A 248 24.58 -13.40 14.64
C LEU A 248 24.21 -14.18 13.37
N GLY A 249 23.79 -13.46 12.34
CA GLY A 249 23.38 -14.03 11.06
C GLY A 249 21.91 -14.45 11.01
N LYS A 250 21.46 -14.67 9.79
CA LYS A 250 20.07 -15.02 9.48
C LYS A 250 19.59 -16.27 10.22
N ASP A 251 20.42 -17.33 10.22
CA ASP A 251 20.01 -18.62 10.79
C ASP A 251 19.78 -18.50 12.29
N ALA A 252 20.67 -17.81 13.01
CA ALA A 252 20.49 -17.56 14.44
C ALA A 252 19.24 -16.71 14.75
N ALA A 253 18.93 -15.72 13.91
CA ALA A 253 17.73 -14.91 14.05
C ALA A 253 16.45 -15.75 13.86
N LEU A 254 16.42 -16.62 12.85
CA LEU A 254 15.28 -17.49 12.62
C LEU A 254 15.15 -18.56 13.72
N ASP A 255 16.24 -19.05 14.28
CA ASP A 255 16.21 -20.00 15.39
C ASP A 255 15.69 -19.34 16.68
N GLU A 256 16.06 -18.09 16.96
CA GLU A 256 15.53 -17.30 18.08
C GLU A 256 14.00 -17.20 18.03
N ILE A 257 13.45 -16.79 16.89
CA ILE A 257 11.98 -16.65 16.78
C ILE A 257 11.27 -18.01 16.80
N ARG A 258 11.90 -19.09 16.30
CA ARG A 258 11.35 -20.46 16.36
C ARG A 258 11.30 -20.98 17.78
N GLN A 259 12.38 -20.82 18.56
CA GLN A 259 12.47 -21.29 19.95
C GLN A 259 11.46 -20.57 20.85
N ASN A 260 11.17 -19.32 20.58
CA ASN A 260 10.24 -18.49 21.36
C ASN A 260 8.83 -18.39 20.71
N LYS A 261 8.54 -19.22 19.69
CA LYS A 261 7.22 -19.29 19.05
C LYS A 261 6.16 -19.75 20.06
N GLY A 262 5.07 -18.97 20.17
CA GLY A 262 3.99 -19.23 21.14
C GLY A 262 4.33 -18.84 22.58
N ILE A 263 5.54 -18.33 22.84
CA ILE A 263 5.96 -17.79 24.13
C ILE A 263 6.08 -16.27 24.03
N LEU A 264 7.05 -15.79 23.27
CA LEU A 264 7.26 -14.35 23.06
C LEU A 264 6.62 -13.83 21.78
N TYR A 265 6.54 -14.67 20.74
CA TYR A 265 6.12 -14.30 19.41
C TYR A 265 4.90 -15.08 18.95
N ASP A 266 4.04 -14.42 18.17
CA ASP A 266 2.87 -15.00 17.56
C ASP A 266 3.25 -16.19 16.66
N PRO A 267 2.66 -17.38 16.86
CA PRO A 267 3.01 -18.58 16.10
C PRO A 267 2.84 -18.44 14.60
N LEU A 268 1.75 -17.80 14.17
CA LEU A 268 1.44 -17.60 12.75
C LEU A 268 2.44 -16.65 12.09
N VAL A 269 2.78 -15.57 12.78
CA VAL A 269 3.77 -14.59 12.29
C VAL A 269 5.15 -15.22 12.18
N VAL A 270 5.57 -16.03 13.17
CA VAL A 270 6.87 -16.73 13.13
C VAL A 270 6.93 -17.72 11.98
N GLU A 271 5.90 -18.57 11.79
CA GLU A 271 5.86 -19.54 10.70
C GLU A 271 5.94 -18.86 9.35
N THR A 272 5.19 -17.77 9.18
CA THR A 272 5.19 -16.98 7.95
C THR A 272 6.54 -16.30 7.71
N CYS A 273 7.15 -15.71 8.73
CA CYS A 273 8.48 -15.11 8.63
C CYS A 273 9.53 -16.13 8.15
N VAL A 274 9.54 -17.32 8.77
CA VAL A 274 10.43 -18.40 8.38
C VAL A 274 10.21 -18.82 6.92
N LYS A 275 8.95 -18.98 6.50
CA LYS A 275 8.58 -19.32 5.12
C LYS A 275 9.09 -18.28 4.12
N VAL A 276 8.91 -16.99 4.42
CA VAL A 276 9.38 -15.89 3.56
C VAL A 276 10.90 -15.94 3.35
N PHE A 277 11.66 -16.21 4.39
CA PHE A 277 13.12 -16.29 4.30
C PHE A 277 13.63 -17.58 3.64
N MET A 278 13.01 -18.72 3.92
CA MET A 278 13.52 -20.02 3.52
C MET A 278 13.00 -20.47 2.15
N GLU A 279 11.76 -20.16 1.81
CA GLU A 279 11.12 -20.63 0.59
C GLU A 279 11.06 -19.54 -0.49
N LYS A 280 10.81 -18.28 -0.12
CA LYS A 280 10.75 -17.17 -1.08
C LYS A 280 12.08 -16.44 -1.28
N GLY A 281 13.10 -16.80 -0.51
CA GLY A 281 14.45 -16.28 -0.68
C GLY A 281 14.56 -14.78 -0.40
N LEU A 282 13.81 -14.24 0.56
CA LEU A 282 13.92 -12.83 0.94
C LEU A 282 15.37 -12.52 1.31
N THR A 283 15.97 -11.57 0.59
CA THR A 283 17.27 -10.97 0.90
C THR A 283 17.06 -9.54 1.37
N LEU A 284 17.89 -9.09 2.28
CA LEU A 284 17.78 -7.77 2.90
C LEU A 284 18.86 -6.80 2.41
N ASP A 285 19.59 -7.19 1.38
CA ASP A 285 20.65 -6.38 0.73
C ASP A 285 20.09 -5.19 -0.04
#